data_96b7c8777b57e82b15e5fd80e6170a6e
#
_entry.id   96b7c8777b57e82b15e5fd80e6170a6e
#
_cell.length_a   1.000
_cell.length_b   1.000
_cell.length_c   1.000
_cell.angle_alpha   90.00
_cell.angle_beta   90.00
_cell.angle_gamma   90.00
#
_symmetry.space_group_name_H-M   'P 1'
#
loop_
_entity.id
_entity.type
_entity.pdbx_description
1 polymer ?
#
loop_
_entity_poly.entity_id
_entity_poly.type
_entity_poly.pdbx_seq_one_letter_code
_entity_poly.pdbx_strand_id
1 'polypeptide(L)'
;MHPSLATRQNWLVDRMFSAVPGIAHIIVNPGFFADNYLRLIGFAAQLGIFPMPTGESRNAPPSNEDIASMVVAALIDPARHAGKSYRPTGPALLSARDMAAILGRVLSRRVRHIDMPMWMFLKAARTLGLSVFEQSGVRRYIEEHKRGAFELGAPTDDILEVTGQAPEDFETIARRYAALPEAQCSFANAWRTWVDFMRIGLTSAYDLDRYEREQNHPLLAHPQLAVDSDVWRVEHGVKPQSGEAGFGRAGAAPETVEAM
;
A
#
# COMPACT_ATOMS: atom_id res chain seq x y z
N MET A 1 -3.96 5.94 17.76
CA MET A 1 -3.23 4.68 17.40
C MET A 1 -4.01 3.97 16.30
N HIS A 2 -3.31 3.42 15.31
CA HIS A 2 -3.92 2.80 14.11
C HIS A 2 -4.76 1.55 14.45
N PRO A 3 -5.96 1.35 13.85
CA PRO A 3 -6.81 0.20 14.16
C PRO A 3 -6.25 -1.14 13.65
N SER A 4 -5.43 -1.15 12.57
CA SER A 4 -4.79 -2.37 12.07
C SER A 4 -3.67 -2.85 12.98
N LEU A 5 -3.74 -4.10 13.44
CA LEU A 5 -2.66 -4.73 14.21
C LEU A 5 -1.39 -4.83 13.37
N ALA A 6 -1.49 -5.22 12.09
CA ALA A 6 -0.35 -5.33 11.19
C ALA A 6 0.39 -3.98 11.05
N THR A 7 -0.33 -2.87 10.87
CA THR A 7 0.27 -1.53 10.78
C THR A 7 0.99 -1.15 12.08
N ARG A 8 0.39 -1.49 13.25
CA ARG A 8 1.03 -1.24 14.55
C ARG A 8 2.29 -2.08 14.75
N GLN A 9 2.28 -3.33 14.29
CA GLN A 9 3.44 -4.21 14.36
C GLN A 9 4.59 -3.67 13.49
N ASN A 10 4.31 -3.24 12.27
CA ASN A 10 5.32 -2.62 11.41
C ASN A 10 5.91 -1.37 12.05
N TRP A 11 5.08 -0.47 12.55
CA TRP A 11 5.56 0.72 13.27
C TRP A 11 6.43 0.37 14.49
N LEU A 12 6.04 -0.66 15.25
CA LEU A 12 6.80 -1.11 16.42
C LEU A 12 8.17 -1.68 16.00
N VAL A 13 8.20 -2.47 14.94
CA VAL A 13 9.46 -3.03 14.37
C VAL A 13 10.39 -1.89 13.97
N ASP A 14 9.91 -0.88 13.24
CA ASP A 14 10.71 0.27 12.85
C ASP A 14 11.29 0.99 14.08
N ARG A 15 10.49 1.19 15.13
CA ARG A 15 10.96 1.80 16.40
C ARG A 15 11.96 0.94 17.15
N MET A 16 11.77 -0.38 17.17
CA MET A 16 12.71 -1.29 17.81
C MET A 16 14.08 -1.29 17.12
N PHE A 17 14.11 -1.36 15.78
CA PHE A 17 15.35 -1.28 15.03
C PHE A 17 16.03 0.07 15.19
N SER A 18 15.26 1.16 15.17
CA SER A 18 15.79 2.52 15.40
C SER A 18 16.44 2.70 16.77
N ALA A 19 16.04 1.93 17.76
CA ALA A 19 16.57 1.99 19.13
C ALA A 19 17.81 1.13 19.36
N VAL A 20 18.24 0.30 18.38
CA VAL A 20 19.42 -0.57 18.54
C VAL A 20 20.70 0.23 18.33
N PRO A 21 21.58 0.36 19.34
CA PRO A 21 22.83 1.10 19.21
C PRO A 21 23.78 0.45 18.19
N GLY A 22 24.46 1.27 17.39
CA GLY A 22 25.49 0.81 16.44
C GLY A 22 24.95 0.18 15.16
N ILE A 23 23.64 0.18 14.95
CA ILE A 23 23.01 -0.25 13.68
C ILE A 23 22.53 0.97 12.91
N ALA A 24 22.97 1.11 11.66
CA ALA A 24 22.37 2.02 10.72
C ALA A 24 21.08 1.40 10.19
N HIS A 25 19.92 2.02 10.48
CA HIS A 25 18.65 1.57 9.94
C HIS A 25 18.19 2.51 8.84
N ILE A 26 17.45 1.96 7.88
CA ILE A 26 16.84 2.67 6.76
C ILE A 26 15.42 2.14 6.62
N ILE A 27 14.44 3.04 6.57
CA ILE A 27 13.04 2.66 6.39
C ILE A 27 12.66 2.90 4.92
N VAL A 28 12.14 1.88 4.24
CA VAL A 28 11.57 1.99 2.91
C VAL A 28 10.10 1.57 2.97
N ASN A 29 9.20 2.53 2.85
CA ASN A 29 7.76 2.31 2.98
C ASN A 29 7.04 2.59 1.64
N PRO A 30 6.89 1.59 0.75
CA PRO A 30 6.33 1.78 -0.58
C PRO A 30 4.80 1.97 -0.61
N GLY A 31 4.12 1.84 0.53
CA GLY A 31 2.67 1.90 0.57
C GLY A 31 1.99 0.81 -0.28
N PHE A 32 1.03 1.20 -1.11
CA PHE A 32 0.28 0.28 -1.97
C PHE A 32 0.88 0.29 -3.39
N PHE A 33 1.77 -0.64 -3.69
CA PHE A 33 2.56 -0.70 -4.91
C PHE A 33 1.83 -1.41 -6.07
N ALA A 34 2.39 -1.34 -7.28
CA ALA A 34 1.72 -1.70 -8.54
C ALA A 34 1.27 -3.17 -8.61
N ASP A 35 2.04 -4.10 -8.03
CA ASP A 35 1.68 -5.52 -7.97
C ASP A 35 0.30 -5.76 -7.34
N ASN A 36 -0.06 -4.99 -6.31
CA ASN A 36 -1.36 -5.13 -5.64
C ASN A 36 -2.55 -4.86 -6.57
N TYR A 37 -2.38 -4.01 -7.57
CA TYR A 37 -3.39 -3.73 -8.59
C TYR A 37 -3.32 -4.76 -9.73
N LEU A 38 -2.11 -5.14 -10.12
CA LEU A 38 -1.86 -5.94 -11.33
C LEU A 38 -2.06 -7.44 -11.10
N ARG A 39 -2.19 -7.91 -9.85
CA ARG A 39 -2.70 -9.27 -9.54
C ARG A 39 -4.07 -9.55 -10.16
N LEU A 40 -4.82 -8.51 -10.50
CA LEU A 40 -6.13 -8.62 -11.14
C LEU A 40 -6.07 -8.54 -12.67
N ILE A 41 -4.86 -8.59 -13.27
CA ILE A 41 -4.70 -8.44 -14.73
C ILE A 41 -5.48 -9.49 -15.52
N GLY A 42 -5.65 -10.70 -14.99
CA GLY A 42 -6.46 -11.75 -15.59
C GLY A 42 -7.92 -11.32 -15.78
N PHE A 43 -8.52 -10.62 -14.80
CA PHE A 43 -9.88 -10.07 -14.93
C PHE A 43 -9.94 -8.98 -16.00
N ALA A 44 -8.94 -8.10 -16.05
CA ALA A 44 -8.86 -7.08 -17.08
C ALA A 44 -8.67 -7.71 -18.48
N ALA A 45 -7.76 -8.68 -18.60
CA ALA A 45 -7.45 -9.35 -19.85
C ALA A 45 -8.59 -10.24 -20.35
N GLN A 46 -9.27 -10.99 -19.50
CA GLN A 46 -10.26 -11.98 -19.94
C GLN A 46 -11.71 -11.44 -19.89
N LEU A 47 -12.04 -10.60 -18.90
CA LEU A 47 -13.41 -10.12 -18.72
C LEU A 47 -13.60 -8.62 -19.04
N GLY A 48 -12.50 -7.88 -19.24
CA GLY A 48 -12.56 -6.43 -19.47
C GLY A 48 -13.00 -5.63 -18.26
N ILE A 49 -12.77 -6.14 -17.04
CA ILE A 49 -13.11 -5.47 -15.80
C ILE A 49 -11.87 -5.34 -14.90
N PHE A 50 -11.80 -4.22 -14.20
CA PHE A 50 -10.79 -3.95 -13.18
C PHE A 50 -11.48 -3.68 -11.84
N PRO A 51 -11.71 -4.73 -11.03
CA PRO A 51 -12.51 -4.64 -9.81
C PRO A 51 -11.62 -4.23 -8.63
N MET A 52 -11.61 -2.92 -8.30
CA MET A 52 -10.85 -2.37 -7.18
C MET A 52 -11.77 -1.63 -6.21
N PRO A 53 -11.64 -1.88 -4.88
CA PRO A 53 -12.47 -1.25 -3.86
C PRO A 53 -11.90 0.09 -3.38
N THR A 54 -11.39 0.92 -4.27
CA THR A 54 -10.65 2.15 -3.90
C THR A 54 -11.45 3.44 -4.13
N GLY A 55 -12.66 3.33 -4.68
CA GLY A 55 -13.47 4.50 -4.99
C GLY A 55 -12.79 5.41 -6.02
N GLU A 56 -12.86 6.72 -5.79
CA GLU A 56 -12.23 7.76 -6.61
C GLU A 56 -10.84 8.18 -6.11
N SER A 57 -10.34 7.58 -5.02
CA SER A 57 -9.03 7.91 -4.48
C SER A 57 -7.89 7.51 -5.44
N ARG A 58 -6.76 8.19 -5.30
CA ARG A 58 -5.60 8.03 -6.18
C ARG A 58 -4.42 7.43 -5.42
N ASN A 59 -3.49 6.90 -6.18
CA ASN A 59 -2.20 6.45 -5.71
C ASN A 59 -1.17 6.66 -6.82
N ALA A 60 0.09 6.82 -6.44
CA ALA A 60 1.24 6.77 -7.34
C ALA A 60 2.02 5.47 -7.08
N PRO A 61 1.55 4.31 -7.59
CA PRO A 61 2.09 3.02 -7.22
C PRO A 61 3.47 2.79 -7.82
N PRO A 62 4.53 2.55 -7.00
CA PRO A 62 5.85 2.20 -7.51
C PRO A 62 5.88 0.75 -8.03
N SER A 63 6.86 0.43 -8.87
CA SER A 63 7.17 -0.94 -9.28
C SER A 63 7.94 -1.70 -8.20
N ASN A 64 7.88 -3.03 -8.24
CA ASN A 64 8.72 -3.88 -7.39
C ASN A 64 10.20 -3.69 -7.71
N GLU A 65 10.52 -3.44 -8.97
CA GLU A 65 11.86 -3.21 -9.49
C GLU A 65 12.45 -1.90 -8.94
N ASP A 66 11.66 -0.83 -8.92
CA ASP A 66 12.07 0.46 -8.34
C ASP A 66 12.32 0.34 -6.84
N ILE A 67 11.42 -0.34 -6.11
CA ILE A 67 11.56 -0.61 -4.68
C ILE A 67 12.85 -1.39 -4.42
N ALA A 68 13.09 -2.45 -5.19
CA ALA A 68 14.30 -3.28 -5.05
C ALA A 68 15.57 -2.48 -5.37
N SER A 69 15.56 -1.69 -6.44
CA SER A 69 16.68 -0.85 -6.85
C SER A 69 17.03 0.19 -5.78
N MET A 70 16.01 0.80 -5.16
CA MET A 70 16.19 1.74 -4.05
C MET A 70 16.82 1.05 -2.83
N VAL A 71 16.32 -0.14 -2.45
CA VAL A 71 16.89 -0.91 -1.34
C VAL A 71 18.35 -1.28 -1.61
N VAL A 72 18.67 -1.73 -2.82
CA VAL A 72 20.05 -2.07 -3.22
C VAL A 72 20.94 -0.84 -3.17
N ALA A 73 20.51 0.31 -3.73
CA ALA A 73 21.29 1.54 -3.71
C ALA A 73 21.57 2.01 -2.26
N ALA A 74 20.56 1.93 -1.39
CA ALA A 74 20.71 2.28 0.02
C ALA A 74 21.68 1.34 0.78
N LEU A 75 21.72 0.05 0.42
CA LEU A 75 22.66 -0.92 1.02
C LEU A 75 24.08 -0.78 0.49
N ILE A 76 24.28 -0.26 -0.73
CA ILE A 76 25.62 0.00 -1.29
C ILE A 76 26.29 1.19 -0.58
N ASP A 77 25.53 2.22 -0.22
CA ASP A 77 26.04 3.40 0.50
C ASP A 77 25.24 3.65 1.80
N PRO A 78 25.35 2.76 2.79
CA PRO A 78 24.56 2.85 4.01
C PRO A 78 24.83 4.11 4.83
N ALA A 79 26.02 4.69 4.73
CA ALA A 79 26.38 5.91 5.46
C ALA A 79 25.56 7.12 4.98
N ARG A 80 25.27 7.20 3.68
CA ARG A 80 24.46 8.26 3.08
C ARG A 80 22.99 8.17 3.48
N HIS A 81 22.51 6.95 3.75
CA HIS A 81 21.10 6.66 3.94
C HIS A 81 20.70 6.33 5.39
N ALA A 82 21.68 6.20 6.29
CA ALA A 82 21.46 5.89 7.70
C ALA A 82 20.46 6.86 8.36
N GLY A 83 19.49 6.31 9.08
CA GLY A 83 18.47 7.07 9.80
C GLY A 83 17.40 7.71 8.91
N LYS A 84 17.44 7.49 7.61
CA LYS A 84 16.44 8.05 6.67
C LYS A 84 15.24 7.13 6.50
N SER A 85 14.10 7.76 6.18
CA SER A 85 12.86 7.10 5.79
C SER A 85 12.50 7.54 4.38
N TYR A 86 12.22 6.59 3.52
CA TYR A 86 11.86 6.79 2.12
C TYR A 86 10.48 6.26 1.81
N ARG A 87 9.77 6.98 0.97
CA ARG A 87 8.46 6.59 0.44
C ARG A 87 8.54 6.51 -1.09
N PRO A 88 9.03 5.39 -1.65
CA PRO A 88 9.07 5.22 -3.11
C PRO A 88 7.66 5.31 -3.69
N THR A 89 7.51 6.10 -4.74
CA THR A 89 6.26 6.24 -5.50
C THR A 89 6.54 6.17 -6.99
N GLY A 90 5.53 5.79 -7.78
CA GLY A 90 5.53 6.01 -9.21
C GLY A 90 5.45 7.51 -9.55
N PRO A 91 5.60 7.89 -10.84
CA PRO A 91 5.72 9.29 -11.26
C PRO A 91 4.39 10.07 -11.27
N ALA A 92 3.24 9.41 -11.13
CA ALA A 92 1.94 10.05 -11.26
C ALA A 92 0.88 9.47 -10.35
N LEU A 93 0.02 10.34 -9.81
CA LEU A 93 -1.20 9.95 -9.09
C LEU A 93 -2.26 9.46 -10.08
N LEU A 94 -2.68 8.20 -9.92
CA LEU A 94 -3.67 7.52 -10.75
C LEU A 94 -4.84 7.03 -9.91
N SER A 95 -6.05 7.28 -10.38
CA SER A 95 -7.26 6.59 -9.87
C SER A 95 -7.35 5.18 -10.45
N ALA A 96 -8.18 4.32 -9.86
CA ALA A 96 -8.44 3.00 -10.43
C ALA A 96 -9.07 3.08 -11.84
N ARG A 97 -9.76 4.18 -12.16
CA ARG A 97 -10.29 4.46 -13.49
C ARG A 97 -9.17 4.77 -14.49
N ASP A 98 -8.17 5.57 -14.09
CA ASP A 98 -7.00 5.86 -14.92
C ASP A 98 -6.20 4.58 -15.18
N MET A 99 -5.99 3.75 -14.15
CA MET A 99 -5.33 2.45 -14.27
C MET A 99 -6.10 1.52 -15.22
N ALA A 100 -7.42 1.46 -15.12
CA ALA A 100 -8.25 0.68 -16.04
C ALA A 100 -8.12 1.17 -17.49
N ALA A 101 -8.04 2.48 -17.72
CA ALA A 101 -7.81 3.05 -19.05
C ALA A 101 -6.43 2.67 -19.61
N ILE A 102 -5.39 2.70 -18.76
CA ILE A 102 -4.04 2.25 -19.13
C ILE A 102 -4.05 0.75 -19.48
N LEU A 103 -4.65 -0.09 -18.62
CA LEU A 103 -4.81 -1.52 -18.90
C LEU A 103 -5.56 -1.77 -20.20
N GLY A 104 -6.57 -0.95 -20.50
CA GLY A 104 -7.31 -1.03 -21.77
C GLY A 104 -6.41 -0.80 -22.98
N ARG A 105 -5.49 0.17 -22.92
CA ARG A 105 -4.50 0.41 -23.99
C ARG A 105 -3.51 -0.75 -24.12
N VAL A 106 -2.94 -1.17 -22.99
CA VAL A 106 -1.92 -2.24 -22.96
C VAL A 106 -2.48 -3.57 -23.47
N LEU A 107 -3.71 -3.92 -23.07
CA LEU A 107 -4.37 -5.18 -23.45
C LEU A 107 -5.12 -5.09 -24.78
N SER A 108 -5.10 -3.92 -25.46
CA SER A 108 -5.84 -3.65 -26.72
C SER A 108 -7.31 -4.03 -26.63
N ARG A 109 -7.96 -3.77 -25.49
CA ARG A 109 -9.38 -4.05 -25.25
C ARG A 109 -10.00 -3.04 -24.29
N ARG A 110 -11.32 -2.93 -24.29
CA ARG A 110 -12.01 -2.09 -23.32
C ARG A 110 -11.94 -2.72 -21.93
N VAL A 111 -11.34 -1.98 -20.97
CA VAL A 111 -11.33 -2.33 -19.54
C VAL A 111 -12.09 -1.26 -18.77
N ARG A 112 -12.98 -1.69 -17.88
CA ARG A 112 -13.76 -0.79 -17.02
C ARG A 112 -13.41 -1.01 -15.56
N HIS A 113 -13.17 0.06 -14.84
CA HIS A 113 -13.11 0.01 -13.38
C HIS A 113 -14.50 -0.30 -12.81
N ILE A 114 -14.52 -1.19 -11.84
CA ILE A 114 -15.70 -1.52 -11.02
C ILE A 114 -15.30 -1.28 -9.56
N ASP A 115 -15.90 -0.27 -8.92
CA ASP A 115 -15.74 -0.07 -7.49
C ASP A 115 -16.53 -1.15 -6.74
N MET A 116 -15.81 -2.21 -6.34
CA MET A 116 -16.44 -3.34 -5.67
C MET A 116 -16.64 -3.07 -4.18
N PRO A 117 -17.75 -3.52 -3.60
CA PRO A 117 -17.96 -3.38 -2.15
C PRO A 117 -16.96 -4.24 -1.37
N MET A 118 -16.59 -3.78 -0.16
CA MET A 118 -15.59 -4.43 0.69
C MET A 118 -15.88 -5.93 0.94
N TRP A 119 -17.14 -6.30 1.16
CA TRP A 119 -17.50 -7.70 1.39
C TRP A 119 -17.16 -8.61 0.20
N MET A 120 -17.32 -8.09 -1.03
CA MET A 120 -16.98 -8.83 -2.26
C MET A 120 -15.47 -8.92 -2.43
N PHE A 121 -14.75 -7.84 -2.14
CA PHE A 121 -13.29 -7.82 -2.14
C PHE A 121 -12.70 -8.86 -1.17
N LEU A 122 -13.23 -8.96 0.05
CA LEU A 122 -12.79 -9.95 1.04
C LEU A 122 -13.07 -11.39 0.60
N LYS A 123 -14.18 -11.65 -0.10
CA LYS A 123 -14.43 -12.96 -0.71
C LYS A 123 -13.40 -13.28 -1.80
N ALA A 124 -13.10 -12.31 -2.68
CA ALA A 124 -12.08 -12.45 -3.71
C ALA A 124 -10.70 -12.70 -3.10
N ALA A 125 -10.32 -11.92 -2.09
CA ALA A 125 -9.06 -12.09 -1.36
C ALA A 125 -8.93 -13.49 -0.73
N ARG A 126 -10.02 -14.02 -0.14
CA ARG A 126 -10.05 -15.40 0.36
C ARG A 126 -9.90 -16.43 -0.75
N THR A 127 -10.57 -16.23 -1.87
CA THR A 127 -10.46 -17.13 -3.03
C THR A 127 -9.04 -17.15 -3.60
N LEU A 128 -8.33 -16.02 -3.51
CA LEU A 128 -6.92 -15.88 -3.90
C LEU A 128 -5.93 -16.37 -2.82
N GLY A 129 -6.43 -16.92 -1.71
CA GLY A 129 -5.60 -17.55 -0.69
C GLY A 129 -5.10 -16.62 0.42
N LEU A 130 -5.57 -15.35 0.50
CA LEU A 130 -5.20 -14.49 1.63
C LEU A 130 -5.78 -15.04 2.93
N SER A 131 -4.90 -15.15 3.92
CA SER A 131 -5.28 -15.58 5.28
C SER A 131 -6.23 -14.57 5.94
N VAL A 132 -6.91 -15.00 6.99
CA VAL A 132 -7.80 -14.13 7.77
C VAL A 132 -7.04 -12.95 8.41
N PHE A 133 -5.79 -13.17 8.83
CA PHE A 133 -4.93 -12.11 9.37
C PHE A 133 -4.60 -11.05 8.32
N GLU A 134 -4.17 -11.47 7.13
CA GLU A 134 -3.90 -10.55 6.02
C GLU A 134 -5.14 -9.77 5.63
N GLN A 135 -6.31 -10.42 5.58
CA GLN A 135 -7.56 -9.75 5.25
C GLN A 135 -7.99 -8.72 6.30
N SER A 136 -7.73 -8.97 7.59
CA SER A 136 -7.94 -7.98 8.65
C SER A 136 -7.08 -6.72 8.42
N GLY A 137 -5.80 -6.91 8.05
CA GLY A 137 -4.90 -5.81 7.70
C GLY A 137 -5.34 -5.06 6.44
N VAL A 138 -5.57 -5.80 5.36
CA VAL A 138 -5.95 -5.24 4.03
C VAL A 138 -7.27 -4.47 4.10
N ARG A 139 -8.26 -4.92 4.88
CA ARG A 139 -9.51 -4.19 5.11
C ARG A 139 -9.25 -2.75 5.53
N ARG A 140 -8.36 -2.55 6.51
CA ARG A 140 -7.99 -1.22 7.01
C ARG A 140 -7.16 -0.43 6.00
N TYR A 141 -6.31 -1.12 5.27
CA TYR A 141 -5.48 -0.51 4.24
C TYR A 141 -6.31 0.05 3.06
N ILE A 142 -7.34 -0.67 2.64
CA ILE A 142 -8.31 -0.18 1.64
C ILE A 142 -9.13 1.00 2.19
N GLU A 143 -9.47 1.00 3.49
CA GLU A 143 -10.13 2.13 4.14
C GLU A 143 -9.25 3.38 4.10
N GLU A 144 -7.95 3.26 4.43
CA GLU A 144 -6.95 4.32 4.27
C GLU A 144 -6.87 4.82 2.82
N HIS A 145 -6.84 3.88 1.87
CA HIS A 145 -6.80 4.22 0.45
C HIS A 145 -8.01 5.08 0.06
N LYS A 146 -9.22 4.65 0.40
CA LYS A 146 -10.46 5.39 0.11
C LYS A 146 -10.48 6.79 0.71
N ARG A 147 -9.76 7.01 1.79
CA ARG A 147 -9.64 8.31 2.47
C ARG A 147 -8.47 9.15 1.97
N GLY A 148 -7.81 8.72 0.91
CA GLY A 148 -6.75 9.48 0.24
C GLY A 148 -5.39 9.41 0.92
N ALA A 149 -5.13 8.44 1.81
CA ALA A 149 -3.83 8.31 2.47
C ALA A 149 -2.66 8.23 1.49
N PHE A 150 -2.86 7.59 0.35
CA PHE A 150 -1.82 7.42 -0.66
C PHE A 150 -1.62 8.62 -1.58
N GLU A 151 -2.53 9.59 -1.55
CA GLU A 151 -2.41 10.85 -2.29
C GLU A 151 -1.56 11.87 -1.56
N LEU A 152 -1.60 11.84 -0.21
CA LEU A 152 -0.93 12.84 0.62
C LEU A 152 0.58 12.78 0.44
N GLY A 153 1.18 13.89 -0.02
CA GLY A 153 2.61 14.00 -0.27
C GLY A 153 3.15 13.13 -1.42
N ALA A 154 2.29 12.59 -2.27
CA ALA A 154 2.69 11.83 -3.46
C ALA A 154 2.39 12.63 -4.75
N PRO A 155 3.16 12.39 -5.84
CA PRO A 155 4.36 11.56 -5.89
C PRO A 155 5.56 12.17 -5.16
N THR A 156 6.55 11.31 -4.81
CA THR A 156 7.84 11.71 -4.21
C THR A 156 8.98 11.54 -5.22
N ASP A 157 10.09 12.23 -4.99
CA ASP A 157 11.31 12.10 -5.79
C ASP A 157 12.29 11.05 -5.21
N ASP A 158 11.90 10.31 -4.18
CA ASP A 158 12.76 9.42 -3.41
C ASP A 158 13.47 8.37 -4.28
N ILE A 159 12.78 7.78 -5.27
CA ILE A 159 13.39 6.81 -6.18
C ILE A 159 14.50 7.49 -6.99
N LEU A 160 14.23 8.65 -7.57
CA LEU A 160 15.22 9.41 -8.35
C LEU A 160 16.40 9.85 -7.48
N GLU A 161 16.14 10.35 -6.28
CA GLU A 161 17.20 10.83 -5.36
C GLU A 161 18.12 9.70 -4.89
N VAL A 162 17.58 8.50 -4.64
CA VAL A 162 18.34 7.37 -4.13
C VAL A 162 19.04 6.60 -5.24
N THR A 163 18.35 6.35 -6.35
CA THR A 163 18.85 5.50 -7.45
C THR A 163 19.49 6.25 -8.59
N GLY A 164 19.22 7.56 -8.73
CA GLY A 164 19.58 8.36 -9.90
C GLY A 164 18.76 8.05 -11.15
N GLN A 165 17.71 7.22 -11.04
CA GLN A 165 16.84 6.84 -12.15
C GLN A 165 15.40 7.28 -11.88
N ALA A 166 14.71 7.73 -12.94
CA ALA A 166 13.30 8.05 -12.83
C ALA A 166 12.47 6.78 -12.54
N PRO A 167 11.42 6.88 -11.70
CA PRO A 167 10.54 5.74 -11.43
C PRO A 167 9.80 5.29 -12.69
N GLU A 168 9.51 4.00 -12.78
CA GLU A 168 8.71 3.44 -13.87
C GLU A 168 7.27 3.95 -13.82
N ASP A 169 6.70 4.26 -14.98
CA ASP A 169 5.28 4.57 -15.08
C ASP A 169 4.40 3.31 -15.04
N PHE A 170 3.15 3.49 -14.66
CA PHE A 170 2.21 2.37 -14.52
C PHE A 170 1.95 1.62 -15.84
N GLU A 171 2.07 2.29 -17.00
CA GLU A 171 1.89 1.64 -18.29
C GLU A 171 3.05 0.68 -18.59
N THR A 172 4.28 1.08 -18.30
CA THR A 172 5.48 0.24 -18.41
C THR A 172 5.35 -1.01 -17.55
N ILE A 173 4.94 -0.83 -16.28
CA ILE A 173 4.71 -1.94 -15.36
C ILE A 173 3.59 -2.86 -15.89
N ALA A 174 2.47 -2.29 -16.32
CA ALA A 174 1.33 -3.03 -16.85
C ALA A 174 1.68 -3.85 -18.10
N ARG A 175 2.56 -3.36 -18.98
CA ARG A 175 3.06 -4.12 -20.15
C ARG A 175 3.81 -5.38 -19.74
N ARG A 176 4.60 -5.30 -18.66
CA ARG A 176 5.32 -6.45 -18.10
C ARG A 176 4.35 -7.52 -17.58
N TYR A 177 3.30 -7.10 -16.86
CA TYR A 177 2.26 -8.01 -16.38
C TYR A 177 1.36 -8.55 -17.50
N ALA A 178 1.13 -7.77 -18.56
CA ALA A 178 0.39 -8.24 -19.74
C ALA A 178 1.12 -9.36 -20.52
N ALA A 179 2.42 -9.47 -20.35
CA ALA A 179 3.20 -10.56 -20.93
C ALA A 179 3.07 -11.91 -20.16
N LEU A 180 2.52 -11.88 -18.93
CA LEU A 180 2.33 -13.08 -18.12
C LEU A 180 1.31 -14.05 -18.75
N PRO A 181 1.46 -15.36 -18.54
CA PRO A 181 0.58 -16.36 -19.15
C PRO A 181 -0.92 -16.15 -18.88
N GLU A 182 -1.29 -15.72 -17.66
CA GLU A 182 -2.67 -15.48 -17.25
C GLU A 182 -3.32 -14.27 -17.94
N ALA A 183 -2.51 -13.34 -18.41
CA ALA A 183 -2.98 -12.17 -19.16
C ALA A 183 -3.19 -12.45 -20.65
N GLN A 184 -2.64 -13.56 -21.17
CA GLN A 184 -2.78 -13.93 -22.58
C GLN A 184 -4.20 -14.34 -22.90
N CYS A 185 -4.75 -13.81 -24.00
CA CYS A 185 -6.08 -14.17 -24.48
C CYS A 185 -6.10 -15.63 -24.94
N SER A 186 -6.78 -16.49 -24.19
CA SER A 186 -7.03 -17.89 -24.55
C SER A 186 -8.36 -18.37 -23.96
N PHE A 187 -8.97 -19.35 -24.59
CA PHE A 187 -10.18 -19.97 -24.06
C PHE A 187 -9.96 -20.55 -22.65
N ALA A 188 -8.81 -21.17 -22.41
CA ALA A 188 -8.47 -21.75 -21.11
C ALA A 188 -8.37 -20.68 -20.02
N ASN A 189 -7.73 -19.55 -20.30
CA ASN A 189 -7.62 -18.44 -19.35
C ASN A 189 -8.98 -17.77 -19.11
N ALA A 190 -9.78 -17.56 -20.17
CA ALA A 190 -11.12 -17.00 -20.05
C ALA A 190 -12.02 -17.89 -19.18
N TRP A 191 -11.99 -19.21 -19.42
CA TRP A 191 -12.72 -20.19 -18.62
C TRP A 191 -12.27 -20.19 -17.16
N ARG A 192 -10.95 -20.24 -16.91
CA ARG A 192 -10.39 -20.19 -15.55
C ARG A 192 -10.85 -18.93 -14.81
N THR A 193 -10.69 -17.76 -15.44
CA THR A 193 -11.10 -16.47 -14.86
C THR A 193 -12.60 -16.42 -14.58
N TRP A 194 -13.41 -16.99 -15.48
CA TRP A 194 -14.85 -17.09 -15.25
C TRP A 194 -15.18 -18.01 -14.06
N VAL A 195 -14.53 -19.16 -13.95
CA VAL A 195 -14.69 -20.08 -12.82
C VAL A 195 -14.29 -19.40 -11.52
N ASP A 196 -13.15 -18.69 -11.50
CA ASP A 196 -12.71 -17.94 -10.31
C ASP A 196 -13.71 -16.85 -9.92
N PHE A 197 -14.26 -16.14 -10.90
CA PHE A 197 -15.33 -15.15 -10.67
C PHE A 197 -16.56 -15.80 -10.03
N MET A 198 -16.99 -16.94 -10.49
CA MET A 198 -18.12 -17.69 -9.92
C MET A 198 -17.80 -18.19 -8.51
N ARG A 199 -16.57 -18.67 -8.28
CA ARG A 199 -16.09 -19.11 -6.95
C ARG A 199 -16.15 -17.98 -5.93
N ILE A 200 -15.81 -16.73 -6.31
CA ILE A 200 -15.94 -15.57 -5.42
C ILE A 200 -17.38 -15.45 -4.92
N GLY A 201 -18.37 -15.60 -5.80
CA GLY A 201 -19.78 -15.57 -5.42
C GLY A 201 -20.16 -16.64 -4.38
N LEU A 202 -19.62 -17.85 -4.54
CA LEU A 202 -19.91 -19.01 -3.68
C LEU A 202 -19.06 -19.04 -2.38
N THR A 203 -17.94 -18.30 -2.34
CA THR A 203 -17.06 -18.26 -1.17
C THR A 203 -17.69 -17.41 -0.07
N SER A 204 -17.69 -17.90 1.16
CA SER A 204 -18.06 -17.09 2.33
C SER A 204 -16.94 -16.12 2.69
N ALA A 205 -17.26 -14.90 3.10
CA ALA A 205 -16.26 -14.01 3.72
C ALA A 205 -15.88 -14.51 5.12
N TYR A 206 -14.67 -14.19 5.59
CA TYR A 206 -14.33 -14.37 7.00
C TYR A 206 -15.09 -13.33 7.84
N ASP A 207 -15.49 -13.73 9.05
CA ASP A 207 -15.92 -12.79 10.08
C ASP A 207 -14.67 -12.20 10.75
N LEU A 208 -14.19 -11.08 10.20
CA LEU A 208 -12.96 -10.44 10.65
C LEU A 208 -13.11 -9.85 12.06
N ASP A 209 -14.31 -9.38 12.41
CA ASP A 209 -14.55 -8.81 13.74
C ASP A 209 -14.55 -9.90 14.81
N ARG A 210 -15.11 -11.07 14.50
CA ARG A 210 -15.02 -12.24 15.35
C ARG A 210 -13.57 -12.70 15.50
N TYR A 211 -12.83 -12.79 14.40
CA TYR A 211 -11.41 -13.16 14.41
C TYR A 211 -10.59 -12.22 15.29
N GLU A 212 -10.74 -10.91 15.13
CA GLU A 212 -10.02 -9.91 15.91
C GLU A 212 -10.32 -10.02 17.41
N ARG A 213 -11.57 -10.32 17.79
CA ARG A 213 -11.97 -10.60 19.20
C ARG A 213 -11.35 -11.89 19.72
N GLU A 214 -11.42 -12.99 18.97
CA GLU A 214 -10.88 -14.31 19.38
C GLU A 214 -9.36 -14.30 19.52
N GLN A 215 -8.67 -13.48 18.72
CA GLN A 215 -7.23 -13.28 18.83
C GLN A 215 -6.83 -12.21 19.85
N ASN A 216 -7.77 -11.67 20.60
CA ASN A 216 -7.55 -10.61 21.59
C ASN A 216 -6.78 -9.41 20.98
N HIS A 217 -7.09 -9.04 19.74
CA HIS A 217 -6.50 -7.82 19.18
C HIS A 217 -6.87 -6.64 20.07
N PRO A 218 -5.91 -5.78 20.47
CA PRO A 218 -6.19 -4.69 21.39
C PRO A 218 -7.28 -3.78 20.86
N LEU A 219 -8.39 -3.65 21.61
CA LEU A 219 -9.43 -2.69 21.34
C LEU A 219 -8.91 -1.30 21.74
N LEU A 220 -8.94 -0.38 20.79
CA LEU A 220 -8.50 0.99 21.01
C LEU A 220 -9.70 1.85 21.37
N ALA A 221 -9.58 2.66 22.43
CA ALA A 221 -10.62 3.60 22.81
C ALA A 221 -10.88 4.65 21.71
N HIS A 222 -9.82 5.09 21.05
CA HIS A 222 -9.87 6.09 19.98
C HIS A 222 -8.99 5.64 18.81
N PRO A 223 -9.49 4.73 17.92
CA PRO A 223 -8.76 4.31 16.74
C PRO A 223 -8.66 5.49 15.76
N GLN A 224 -7.46 5.74 15.26
CA GLN A 224 -7.20 6.74 14.22
C GLN A 224 -6.54 6.10 13.03
N LEU A 225 -7.06 6.33 11.85
CA LEU A 225 -6.37 6.02 10.61
C LEU A 225 -5.18 6.97 10.42
N ALA A 226 -4.23 6.60 9.55
CA ALA A 226 -3.06 7.41 9.29
C ALA A 226 -3.44 8.83 8.82
N VAL A 227 -4.44 8.94 7.94
CA VAL A 227 -4.95 10.23 7.45
C VAL A 227 -5.52 11.16 8.54
N ASP A 228 -5.91 10.62 9.70
CA ASP A 228 -6.44 11.38 10.83
C ASP A 228 -5.34 11.80 11.82
N SER A 229 -4.10 11.34 11.62
CA SER A 229 -2.96 11.65 12.47
C SER A 229 -2.22 12.88 11.96
N ASP A 230 -2.20 13.96 12.74
CA ASP A 230 -1.44 15.17 12.40
C ASP A 230 0.06 14.88 12.25
N VAL A 231 0.60 14.02 13.10
CA VAL A 231 2.02 13.59 13.03
C VAL A 231 2.29 12.93 11.67
N TRP A 232 1.46 11.97 11.28
CA TRP A 232 1.61 11.29 10.01
C TRP A 232 1.45 12.25 8.81
N ARG A 233 0.48 13.17 8.87
CA ARG A 233 0.26 14.18 7.83
C ARG A 233 1.47 15.09 7.65
N VAL A 234 2.05 15.57 8.75
CA VAL A 234 3.27 16.40 8.73
C VAL A 234 4.46 15.64 8.16
N GLU A 235 4.66 14.38 8.56
CA GLU A 235 5.71 13.52 8.01
C GLU A 235 5.55 13.27 6.49
N HIS A 236 4.32 13.41 5.96
CA HIS A 236 3.99 13.29 4.53
C HIS A 236 3.83 14.66 3.83
N GLY A 237 4.41 15.71 4.39
CA GLY A 237 4.48 17.04 3.77
C GLY A 237 3.16 17.84 3.77
N VAL A 238 2.16 17.41 4.52
CA VAL A 238 0.89 18.11 4.64
C VAL A 238 0.94 19.06 5.84
N LYS A 239 0.62 20.34 5.62
CA LYS A 239 0.52 21.31 6.73
C LYS A 239 -0.54 20.86 7.73
N PRO A 240 -0.30 21.02 9.06
CA PRO A 240 -1.30 20.76 10.08
C PRO A 240 -2.57 21.57 9.77
N GLN A 241 -3.73 20.95 9.95
CA GLN A 241 -4.97 21.74 9.95
C GLN A 241 -4.90 22.64 11.19
N SER A 242 -4.87 23.95 10.97
CA SER A 242 -4.89 24.96 12.04
C SER A 242 -6.27 24.94 12.71
N GLY A 243 -6.38 24.15 13.74
CA GLY A 243 -7.57 24.01 14.57
C GLY A 243 -7.26 23.14 15.77
N GLU A 244 -7.05 23.81 16.94
CA GLU A 244 -6.76 23.27 18.27
C GLU A 244 -5.28 22.98 18.57
N ALA A 245 -4.60 24.06 18.96
CA ALA A 245 -3.41 24.01 19.80
C ALA A 245 -3.79 23.41 21.16
N GLY A 246 -3.27 22.25 21.47
CA GLY A 246 -3.43 21.67 22.80
C GLY A 246 -2.94 20.25 22.93
N PHE A 247 -1.63 20.02 22.84
CA PHE A 247 -0.98 19.03 23.71
C PHE A 247 0.55 19.26 23.72
N GLY A 248 1.10 19.24 24.93
CA GLY A 248 2.37 19.77 25.32
C GLY A 248 3.59 19.18 24.60
N ARG A 249 4.56 20.03 24.44
CA ARG A 249 5.97 19.68 24.28
C ARG A 249 6.39 18.82 25.50
N ALA A 250 6.59 17.53 25.25
CA ALA A 250 7.32 16.68 26.17
C ALA A 250 8.53 16.13 25.42
N GLY A 251 9.69 16.58 25.78
CA GLY A 251 10.94 16.05 25.25
C GLY A 251 12.08 17.06 25.27
N ALA A 252 12.32 17.70 26.42
CA ALA A 252 13.61 18.30 26.69
C ALA A 252 14.66 17.18 26.80
N ALA A 253 15.77 17.35 26.10
CA ALA A 253 16.94 16.50 26.20
C ALA A 253 17.44 16.46 27.66
N PRO A 254 18.02 15.33 28.11
CA PRO A 254 18.66 15.30 29.43
C PRO A 254 19.91 16.16 29.41
N GLU A 255 19.96 17.10 30.35
CA GLU A 255 21.17 17.85 30.69
C GLU A 255 22.30 16.90 31.08
N THR A 256 23.47 17.19 30.54
CA THR A 256 24.73 16.62 30.92
C THR A 256 24.97 16.81 32.43
N VAL A 257 25.00 15.72 33.16
CA VAL A 257 25.55 15.71 34.53
C VAL A 257 27.07 15.69 34.43
N GLU A 258 27.71 16.82 34.71
CA GLU A 258 29.13 16.93 34.99
C GLU A 258 29.47 16.22 36.30
N ALA A 259 30.64 15.61 36.29
CA ALA A 259 31.21 14.81 37.35
C ALA A 259 31.47 15.59 38.63
N MET A 260 31.23 14.94 39.75
CA MET A 260 32.08 15.00 40.98
C MET A 260 32.26 13.60 41.53
#